data_d5cd44a9b0e53bdaae333a041c3914c1
#
_entry.id   d5cd44a9b0e53bdaae333a041c3914c1
#
_cell.length_a   1.000
_cell.length_b   1.000
_cell.length_c   1.000
_cell.angle_alpha   90.00
_cell.angle_beta   90.00
_cell.angle_gamma   90.00
#
_symmetry.space_group_name_H-M   'P 1'
#
loop_
_entity.id
_entity.type
_entity.pdbx_description
1 polymer ?
#
loop_
_entity_poly.entity_id
_entity_poly.type
_entity_poly.pdbx_seq_one_letter_code
_entity_poly.pdbx_strand_id
1 'polypeptide(L)'
;MRNISDYLLRISETADYYGMTNCEEDKESMNNLSRQRLYNQLNEDILVYSSADYFFIFQDKYADIMMVESAKKKAKIQSQNIREQLKRLLESREPTEKWELFDAEGYQYLIRVVSKDGVGIGCAVSLNRLIETMQAVQLSDYYVSYYKIGTMILDNESGKDLKIELPIQETDVGVRIVIPSEKLFEEIRPLLNFSMVFAVILIILLFTLYISMYHWFTLYQ
;
A
#
# COMPACT_ATOMS: atom_id res chain seq x y z
N MET A 1 1.19 2.35 6.86
CA MET A 1 -0.07 1.93 7.49
C MET A 1 0.02 1.98 9.01
N ARG A 2 0.95 1.26 9.65
CA ARG A 2 1.08 1.21 11.13
C ARG A 2 1.09 2.60 11.80
N ASN A 3 1.89 3.53 11.32
CA ASN A 3 1.95 4.89 11.90
C ASN A 3 0.60 5.64 11.86
N ILE A 4 -0.22 5.40 10.83
CA ILE A 4 -1.56 5.99 10.73
C ILE A 4 -2.51 5.28 11.69
N SER A 5 -2.39 3.96 11.85
CA SER A 5 -3.17 3.19 12.81
C SER A 5 -2.93 3.66 14.24
N ASP A 6 -1.67 3.79 14.63
CA ASP A 6 -1.27 4.28 15.96
C ASP A 6 -1.72 5.74 16.17
N TYR A 7 -1.72 6.54 15.12
CA TYR A 7 -2.23 7.91 15.15
C TYR A 7 -3.73 7.96 15.41
N LEU A 8 -4.54 7.19 14.66
CA LEU A 8 -6.00 7.16 14.84
C LEU A 8 -6.38 6.70 16.26
N LEU A 9 -5.72 5.68 16.79
CA LEU A 9 -5.91 5.22 18.16
C LEU A 9 -5.57 6.33 19.16
N ARG A 10 -4.45 7.02 19.00
CA ARG A 10 -4.06 8.12 19.89
C ARG A 10 -5.07 9.28 19.85
N ILE A 11 -5.60 9.62 18.69
CA ILE A 11 -6.61 10.67 18.56
C ILE A 11 -7.92 10.25 19.26
N SER A 12 -8.33 8.98 19.14
CA SER A 12 -9.54 8.48 19.79
C SER A 12 -9.47 8.50 21.34
N GLU A 13 -8.29 8.72 21.89
CA GLU A 13 -8.05 8.86 23.34
C GLU A 13 -7.95 10.34 23.78
N THR A 14 -8.11 11.30 22.88
CA THR A 14 -8.03 12.72 23.22
C THR A 14 -9.29 13.24 23.89
N ALA A 15 -9.13 14.33 24.68
CA ALA A 15 -10.25 14.99 25.35
C ALA A 15 -11.29 15.53 24.35
N ASP A 16 -10.87 16.00 23.18
CA ASP A 16 -11.77 16.50 22.14
C ASP A 16 -12.59 15.38 21.51
N TYR A 17 -12.01 14.18 21.32
CA TYR A 17 -12.77 13.01 20.90
C TYR A 17 -13.83 12.60 21.94
N TYR A 18 -13.46 12.53 23.22
CA TYR A 18 -14.41 12.26 24.31
C TYR A 18 -15.48 13.36 24.47
N GLY A 19 -15.13 14.61 24.16
CA GLY A 19 -16.08 15.72 24.15
C GLY A 19 -17.17 15.56 23.07
N MET A 20 -16.88 14.80 22.00
CA MET A 20 -17.85 14.47 20.94
C MET A 20 -18.72 13.24 21.31
N THR A 21 -18.20 12.27 22.06
CA THR A 21 -18.96 11.07 22.47
C THR A 21 -19.96 11.35 23.57
N ASN A 22 -19.67 12.29 24.47
CA ASN A 22 -20.55 12.66 25.60
C ASN A 22 -21.66 13.63 25.17
N CYS A 23 -22.58 13.17 24.33
CA CYS A 23 -23.73 13.96 23.84
C CYS A 23 -24.89 13.99 24.85
N GLU A 24 -24.75 14.64 25.99
CA GLU A 24 -25.92 15.16 26.74
C GLU A 24 -26.47 16.37 25.97
N GLU A 25 -27.81 16.48 25.88
CA GLU A 25 -28.49 17.55 25.11
C GLU A 25 -28.08 18.97 25.53
N ASP A 26 -27.70 19.17 26.79
CA ASP A 26 -27.26 20.45 27.33
C ASP A 26 -25.82 20.87 26.91
N LYS A 27 -25.09 20.05 26.18
CA LYS A 27 -23.66 20.28 25.83
C LYS A 27 -23.39 20.41 24.33
N GLU A 28 -24.37 20.76 23.51
CA GLU A 28 -24.23 20.89 22.07
C GLU A 28 -23.13 21.89 21.64
N SER A 29 -22.98 22.98 22.39
CA SER A 29 -21.91 23.97 22.16
C SER A 29 -20.52 23.40 22.39
N MET A 30 -20.37 22.52 23.38
CA MET A 30 -19.13 21.87 23.75
C MET A 30 -18.73 20.81 22.72
N ASN A 31 -19.72 20.06 22.21
CA ASN A 31 -19.55 19.10 21.12
C ASN A 31 -19.08 19.81 19.84
N ASN A 32 -19.71 20.91 19.45
CA ASN A 32 -19.31 21.67 18.27
C ASN A 32 -17.88 22.24 18.39
N LEU A 33 -17.46 22.66 19.58
CA LEU A 33 -16.11 23.13 19.82
C LEU A 33 -15.08 21.98 19.72
N SER A 34 -15.35 20.84 20.33
CA SER A 34 -14.49 19.66 20.25
C SER A 34 -14.38 19.17 18.82
N ARG A 35 -15.48 19.12 18.08
CA ARG A 35 -15.55 18.80 16.65
C ARG A 35 -14.68 19.72 15.81
N GLN A 36 -14.75 21.04 16.06
CA GLN A 36 -13.96 22.04 15.34
C GLN A 36 -12.46 21.90 15.64
N ARG A 37 -12.09 21.66 16.90
CA ARG A 37 -10.69 21.47 17.29
C ARG A 37 -10.11 20.22 16.66
N LEU A 38 -10.84 19.11 16.72
CA LEU A 38 -10.42 17.85 16.13
C LEU A 38 -10.28 17.97 14.61
N TYR A 39 -11.20 18.67 13.94
CA TYR A 39 -11.10 18.94 12.51
C TYR A 39 -9.83 19.75 12.17
N ASN A 40 -9.54 20.81 12.95
CA ASN A 40 -8.34 21.62 12.73
C ASN A 40 -7.07 20.79 12.96
N GLN A 41 -7.05 19.95 13.98
CA GLN A 41 -5.93 19.03 14.23
C GLN A 41 -5.72 18.07 13.08
N LEU A 42 -6.77 17.43 12.55
CA LEU A 42 -6.66 16.54 11.39
C LEU A 42 -6.17 17.28 10.15
N ASN A 43 -6.56 18.55 9.98
CA ASN A 43 -6.13 19.38 8.86
C ASN A 43 -4.63 19.75 8.92
N GLU A 44 -4.08 19.88 10.10
CA GLU A 44 -2.63 20.05 10.31
C GLU A 44 -1.89 18.72 10.13
N ASP A 45 -2.42 17.67 10.73
CA ASP A 45 -1.76 16.35 10.76
C ASP A 45 -1.73 15.66 9.39
N ILE A 46 -2.71 15.92 8.50
CA ILE A 46 -2.69 15.34 7.14
C ILE A 46 -1.47 15.77 6.31
N LEU A 47 -0.86 16.91 6.65
CA LEU A 47 0.38 17.36 6.02
C LEU A 47 1.58 16.50 6.44
N VAL A 48 1.54 15.97 7.65
CA VAL A 48 2.59 15.11 8.20
C VAL A 48 2.46 13.67 7.69
N TYR A 49 1.23 13.17 7.61
CA TYR A 49 0.93 11.81 7.14
C TYR A 49 0.78 11.78 5.62
N SER A 50 1.88 11.90 4.90
CA SER A 50 1.91 12.05 3.43
C SER A 50 1.29 10.89 2.65
N SER A 51 1.12 9.72 3.25
CA SER A 51 0.44 8.56 2.67
C SER A 51 -1.08 8.61 2.83
N ALA A 52 -1.62 9.43 3.74
CA ALA A 52 -3.05 9.64 3.88
C ALA A 52 -3.58 10.53 2.75
N ASP A 53 -4.68 10.13 2.14
CA ASP A 53 -5.41 10.96 1.18
C ASP A 53 -6.52 11.75 1.85
N TYR A 54 -7.18 11.11 2.83
CA TYR A 54 -8.23 11.72 3.61
C TYR A 54 -8.12 11.30 5.07
N PHE A 55 -8.38 12.26 5.98
CA PHE A 55 -8.87 11.99 7.31
C PHE A 55 -10.33 12.39 7.40
N PHE A 56 -11.12 11.68 8.18
CA PHE A 56 -12.54 11.99 8.36
C PHE A 56 -13.02 11.72 9.77
N ILE A 57 -14.04 12.46 10.17
CA ILE A 57 -14.78 12.26 11.42
C ILE A 57 -16.22 11.98 11.02
N PHE A 58 -16.77 10.92 11.57
CA PHE A 58 -18.15 10.53 11.41
C PHE A 58 -18.85 10.54 12.76
N GLN A 59 -20.08 11.00 12.80
CA GLN A 59 -20.89 11.03 14.01
C GLN A 59 -22.31 10.60 13.66
N ASP A 60 -22.77 9.47 14.24
CA ASP A 60 -24.07 8.86 13.93
C ASP A 60 -25.23 9.81 14.12
N LYS A 61 -25.20 10.59 15.21
CA LYS A 61 -26.27 11.55 15.55
C LYS A 61 -26.56 12.56 14.43
N TYR A 62 -25.55 12.97 13.68
CA TYR A 62 -25.69 14.01 12.67
C TYR A 62 -25.69 13.45 11.23
N ALA A 63 -25.45 12.14 11.08
CA ALA A 63 -25.30 11.48 9.78
C ALA A 63 -24.42 12.28 8.80
N ASP A 64 -23.44 12.99 9.34
CA ASP A 64 -22.53 13.87 8.58
C ASP A 64 -21.08 13.45 8.76
N ILE A 65 -20.32 13.55 7.68
CA ILE A 65 -18.89 13.28 7.65
C ILE A 65 -18.14 14.58 7.43
N MET A 66 -17.32 14.97 8.39
CA MET A 66 -16.30 15.97 8.18
C MET A 66 -15.05 15.31 7.60
N MET A 67 -14.61 15.78 6.45
CA MET A 67 -13.47 15.22 5.73
C MET A 67 -12.41 16.27 5.50
N VAL A 68 -11.17 15.90 5.83
CA VAL A 68 -9.96 16.68 5.53
C VAL A 68 -9.23 15.98 4.40
N GLU A 69 -8.82 16.75 3.41
CA GLU A 69 -8.22 16.27 2.18
C GLU A 69 -6.74 16.68 2.08
N SER A 70 -5.89 15.74 1.63
CA SER A 70 -4.49 16.05 1.35
C SER A 70 -4.37 17.06 0.18
N ALA A 71 -3.59 18.12 0.35
CA ALA A 71 -3.35 19.16 -0.66
C ALA A 71 -2.79 18.62 -2.00
N LYS A 72 -2.30 17.38 -2.02
CA LYS A 72 -1.76 16.73 -3.22
C LYS A 72 -2.86 16.27 -4.19
N LYS A 73 -4.13 16.38 -3.85
CA LYS A 73 -5.25 15.92 -4.66
C LYS A 73 -5.81 17.04 -5.55
N LYS A 74 -5.98 16.75 -6.84
CA LYS A 74 -6.35 17.77 -7.85
C LYS A 74 -7.84 17.85 -8.19
N ALA A 75 -8.74 17.02 -7.64
CA ALA A 75 -10.12 16.95 -8.13
C ALA A 75 -11.18 17.11 -7.03
N LYS A 76 -11.78 18.30 -6.94
CA LYS A 76 -12.90 18.60 -6.03
C LYS A 76 -14.13 17.70 -6.22
N ILE A 77 -14.42 17.25 -7.43
CA ILE A 77 -15.58 16.40 -7.75
C ILE A 77 -15.41 15.00 -7.10
N GLN A 78 -14.18 14.50 -7.08
CA GLN A 78 -13.88 13.18 -6.52
C GLN A 78 -14.07 13.14 -5.00
N SER A 79 -13.79 14.22 -4.29
CA SER A 79 -13.92 14.28 -2.83
C SER A 79 -15.38 14.24 -2.37
N GLN A 80 -16.31 14.81 -3.13
CA GLN A 80 -17.73 14.77 -2.80
C GLN A 80 -18.32 13.37 -2.96
N ASN A 81 -18.01 12.70 -4.07
CA ASN A 81 -18.45 11.33 -4.31
C ASN A 81 -17.92 10.36 -3.26
N ILE A 82 -16.64 10.50 -2.89
CA ILE A 82 -16.02 9.70 -1.83
C ILE A 82 -16.72 9.93 -0.49
N ARG A 83 -17.05 11.18 -0.15
CA ARG A 83 -17.78 11.52 1.07
C ARG A 83 -19.12 10.82 1.14
N GLU A 84 -19.92 10.88 0.07
CA GLU A 84 -21.23 10.24 0.02
C GLU A 84 -21.15 8.72 0.12
N GLN A 85 -20.16 8.12 -0.53
CA GLN A 85 -19.98 6.66 -0.49
C GLN A 85 -19.45 6.20 0.87
N LEU A 86 -18.50 6.93 1.49
CA LEU A 86 -18.06 6.68 2.85
C LEU A 86 -19.21 6.78 3.84
N LYS A 87 -20.08 7.78 3.68
CA LYS A 87 -21.26 7.93 4.52
C LYS A 87 -22.15 6.68 4.42
N ARG A 88 -22.49 6.22 3.23
CA ARG A 88 -23.28 5.01 3.01
C ARG A 88 -22.64 3.77 3.63
N LEU A 89 -21.31 3.64 3.51
CA LEU A 89 -20.58 2.52 4.09
C LEU A 89 -20.69 2.53 5.61
N LEU A 90 -20.48 3.67 6.26
CA LEU A 90 -20.49 3.81 7.71
C LEU A 90 -21.91 3.69 8.29
N GLU A 91 -22.95 4.12 7.55
CA GLU A 91 -24.35 3.91 7.92
C GLU A 91 -24.81 2.45 7.80
N SER A 92 -24.23 1.71 6.87
CA SER A 92 -24.64 0.32 6.57
C SER A 92 -23.92 -0.74 7.39
N ARG A 93 -22.85 -0.39 8.10
CA ARG A 93 -21.93 -1.35 8.68
C ARG A 93 -21.27 -0.78 9.95
N GLU A 94 -21.13 -1.62 10.96
CA GLU A 94 -20.25 -1.28 12.08
C GLU A 94 -18.80 -1.20 11.58
N PRO A 95 -18.10 -0.09 11.87
CA PRO A 95 -16.72 0.08 11.46
C PRO A 95 -15.83 -0.99 12.12
N THR A 96 -15.00 -1.62 11.33
CA THR A 96 -13.99 -2.56 11.85
C THR A 96 -12.70 -1.80 12.14
N GLU A 97 -12.00 -2.19 13.19
CA GLU A 97 -10.68 -1.61 13.51
C GLU A 97 -9.57 -2.03 12.56
N LYS A 98 -9.88 -2.82 11.54
CA LYS A 98 -8.93 -3.28 10.51
C LYS A 98 -8.99 -2.39 9.28
N TRP A 99 -7.91 -2.41 8.52
CA TRP A 99 -7.90 -1.80 7.20
C TRP A 99 -8.76 -2.61 6.23
N GLU A 100 -9.73 -1.98 5.62
CA GLU A 100 -10.63 -2.60 4.66
C GLU A 100 -10.49 -1.96 3.27
N LEU A 101 -10.71 -2.79 2.25
CA LEU A 101 -10.77 -2.32 0.88
C LEU A 101 -12.11 -1.62 0.63
N PHE A 102 -12.05 -0.42 0.13
CA PHE A 102 -13.18 0.43 -0.23
C PHE A 102 -13.07 0.87 -1.67
N ASP A 103 -14.08 0.59 -2.48
CA ASP A 103 -14.17 1.02 -3.88
C ASP A 103 -15.08 2.25 -3.97
N ALA A 104 -14.55 3.33 -4.54
CA ALA A 104 -15.27 4.56 -4.81
C ALA A 104 -15.18 4.87 -6.31
N GLU A 105 -16.18 4.44 -7.07
CA GLU A 105 -16.31 4.70 -8.52
C GLU A 105 -15.05 4.32 -9.33
N GLY A 106 -14.51 3.13 -9.06
CA GLY A 106 -13.31 2.63 -9.73
C GLY A 106 -12.00 3.13 -9.12
N TYR A 107 -12.06 3.95 -8.06
CA TYR A 107 -10.91 4.29 -7.24
C TYR A 107 -10.90 3.46 -5.97
N GLN A 108 -9.83 2.73 -5.75
CA GLN A 108 -9.72 1.85 -4.60
C GLN A 108 -8.90 2.49 -3.50
N TYR A 109 -9.46 2.42 -2.31
CA TYR A 109 -8.87 2.95 -1.08
C TYR A 109 -8.77 1.86 -0.03
N LEU A 110 -7.75 1.92 0.80
CA LEU A 110 -7.74 1.26 2.09
C LEU A 110 -8.27 2.25 3.11
N ILE A 111 -9.33 1.85 3.83
CA ILE A 111 -9.91 2.64 4.90
C ILE A 111 -9.71 1.94 6.23
N ARG A 112 -9.52 2.74 7.28
CA ARG A 112 -9.55 2.30 8.67
C ARG A 112 -10.36 3.29 9.47
N VAL A 113 -11.21 2.77 10.34
CA VAL A 113 -12.04 3.58 11.23
C VAL A 113 -11.86 3.08 12.66
N VAL A 114 -11.62 4.00 13.57
CA VAL A 114 -11.71 3.76 15.01
C VAL A 114 -12.99 4.41 15.49
N SER A 115 -13.90 3.63 16.06
CA SER A 115 -15.22 4.10 16.48
C SER A 115 -15.46 3.78 17.93
N LYS A 116 -16.06 4.74 18.66
CA LYS A 116 -16.49 4.59 20.03
C LYS A 116 -17.68 5.50 20.28
N ASP A 117 -18.73 4.95 20.92
CA ASP A 117 -19.91 5.70 21.39
C ASP A 117 -20.56 6.55 20.28
N GLY A 118 -20.70 6.00 19.07
CA GLY A 118 -21.35 6.68 17.93
C GLY A 118 -20.51 7.77 17.26
N VAL A 119 -19.23 7.90 17.63
CA VAL A 119 -18.26 8.76 16.96
C VAL A 119 -17.18 7.89 16.31
N GLY A 120 -16.92 8.10 15.04
CA GLY A 120 -15.85 7.45 14.32
C GLY A 120 -14.84 8.45 13.78
N ILE A 121 -13.57 8.08 13.87
CA ILE A 121 -12.46 8.78 13.21
C ILE A 121 -11.75 7.82 12.28
N GLY A 122 -11.45 8.24 11.07
CA GLY A 122 -10.86 7.35 10.09
C GLY A 122 -9.90 8.01 9.12
N CYS A 123 -9.25 7.15 8.38
CA CYS A 123 -8.32 7.51 7.30
C CYS A 123 -8.62 6.68 6.06
N ALA A 124 -8.48 7.31 4.89
CA ALA A 124 -8.49 6.65 3.61
C ALA A 124 -7.16 6.88 2.87
N VAL A 125 -6.60 5.80 2.31
CA VAL A 125 -5.34 5.78 1.57
C VAL A 125 -5.59 5.17 0.20
N SER A 126 -5.29 5.89 -0.86
CA SER A 126 -5.46 5.41 -2.23
C SER A 126 -4.44 4.30 -2.55
N LEU A 127 -4.93 3.15 -3.01
CA LEU A 127 -4.09 2.05 -3.47
C LEU A 127 -3.31 2.41 -4.73
N ASN A 128 -3.93 3.13 -5.66
CA ASN A 128 -3.24 3.56 -6.88
C ASN A 128 -2.04 4.43 -6.56
N ARG A 129 -2.17 5.35 -5.59
CA ARG A 129 -1.07 6.20 -5.16
C ARG A 129 0.04 5.43 -4.45
N LEU A 130 -0.30 4.40 -3.67
CA LEU A 130 0.70 3.50 -3.10
C LEU A 130 1.50 2.81 -4.20
N ILE A 131 0.84 2.31 -5.23
CA ILE A 131 1.47 1.67 -6.39
C ILE A 131 2.34 2.67 -7.16
N GLU A 132 1.83 3.86 -7.47
CA GLU A 132 2.59 4.92 -8.14
C GLU A 132 3.86 5.29 -7.36
N THR A 133 3.76 5.37 -6.02
CA THR A 133 4.92 5.64 -5.17
C THR A 133 5.94 4.49 -5.22
N MET A 134 5.49 3.24 -5.28
CA MET A 134 6.35 2.07 -5.43
C MET A 134 7.00 2.02 -6.82
N GLN A 135 6.25 2.35 -7.87
CA GLN A 135 6.75 2.42 -9.25
C GLN A 135 7.78 3.54 -9.46
N ALA A 136 7.60 4.69 -8.79
CA ALA A 136 8.56 5.80 -8.84
C ALA A 136 9.93 5.45 -8.23
N VAL A 137 10.00 4.43 -7.37
CA VAL A 137 11.24 3.94 -6.75
C VAL A 137 11.97 2.90 -7.64
N GLN A 138 12.08 3.14 -8.96
CA GLN A 138 12.83 2.31 -9.93
C GLN A 138 12.19 0.96 -10.33
N LEU A 139 10.89 0.79 -10.14
CA LEU A 139 10.15 -0.40 -10.61
C LEU A 139 9.49 -0.17 -11.99
N SER A 140 10.08 0.69 -12.84
CA SER A 140 9.50 1.06 -14.15
C SER A 140 9.28 -0.13 -15.10
N ASP A 141 9.98 -1.23 -14.84
CA ASP A 141 9.99 -2.41 -15.70
C ASP A 141 9.15 -3.57 -15.16
N TYR A 142 8.50 -3.38 -14.00
CA TYR A 142 7.70 -4.39 -13.34
C TYR A 142 6.24 -3.97 -13.31
N TYR A 143 5.34 -4.94 -13.45
CA TYR A 143 3.91 -4.70 -13.25
C TYR A 143 3.56 -4.85 -11.77
N VAL A 144 3.09 -3.77 -11.16
CA VAL A 144 2.63 -3.77 -9.78
C VAL A 144 1.11 -3.72 -9.79
N SER A 145 0.48 -4.67 -9.15
CA SER A 145 -0.96 -4.73 -8.94
C SER A 145 -1.27 -5.09 -7.49
N TYR A 146 -2.53 -5.00 -7.11
CA TYR A 146 -2.99 -5.46 -5.80
C TYR A 146 -4.01 -6.58 -5.98
N TYR A 147 -4.15 -7.41 -4.96
CA TYR A 147 -5.12 -8.49 -4.93
C TYR A 147 -5.74 -8.60 -3.54
N LYS A 148 -6.97 -9.11 -3.49
CA LYS A 148 -7.63 -9.39 -2.22
C LYS A 148 -7.21 -10.80 -1.76
N ILE A 149 -6.73 -10.91 -0.51
CA ILE A 149 -6.31 -12.18 0.08
C ILE A 149 -7.55 -13.10 0.18
N GLY A 150 -7.43 -14.33 -0.32
CA GLY A 150 -8.51 -15.30 -0.33
C GLY A 150 -9.40 -15.28 -1.58
N THR A 151 -9.24 -14.37 -2.53
CA THR A 151 -9.82 -14.49 -3.86
C THR A 151 -8.92 -15.37 -4.74
N MET A 152 -9.47 -16.48 -5.26
CA MET A 152 -8.80 -17.24 -6.32
C MET A 152 -8.71 -16.33 -7.55
N ILE A 153 -7.51 -15.85 -7.83
CA ILE A 153 -7.25 -15.16 -9.10
C ILE A 153 -7.02 -16.27 -10.12
N LEU A 154 -7.95 -16.42 -11.06
CA LEU A 154 -7.74 -17.23 -12.25
C LEU A 154 -6.62 -16.58 -13.06
N ASP A 155 -5.40 -17.07 -12.84
CA ASP A 155 -4.22 -16.66 -13.60
C ASP A 155 -4.34 -17.19 -15.02
N ASN A 156 -4.88 -16.39 -15.93
CA ASN A 156 -4.85 -16.65 -17.37
C ASN A 156 -3.50 -16.24 -18.01
N GLU A 157 -2.52 -15.85 -17.19
CA GLU A 157 -1.22 -15.40 -17.70
C GLU A 157 -0.22 -16.55 -17.80
N SER A 158 0.53 -16.55 -18.89
CA SER A 158 1.55 -17.55 -19.21
C SER A 158 2.49 -17.79 -18.01
N GLY A 159 2.59 -19.04 -17.55
CA GLY A 159 3.29 -19.44 -16.34
C GLY A 159 4.82 -19.26 -16.33
N LYS A 160 5.34 -18.29 -17.11
CA LYS A 160 6.77 -17.98 -17.23
C LYS A 160 7.23 -16.78 -16.40
N ASP A 161 6.32 -15.93 -15.94
CA ASP A 161 6.67 -14.71 -15.23
C ASP A 161 6.88 -14.97 -13.73
N LEU A 162 7.88 -14.31 -13.15
CA LEU A 162 8.13 -14.39 -11.72
C LEU A 162 7.12 -13.50 -10.98
N LYS A 163 6.32 -14.10 -10.12
CA LYS A 163 5.31 -13.40 -9.30
C LYS A 163 5.77 -13.34 -7.86
N ILE A 164 5.84 -12.14 -7.31
CA ILE A 164 6.14 -11.90 -5.90
C ILE A 164 4.88 -11.34 -5.26
N GLU A 165 4.37 -11.99 -4.24
CA GLU A 165 3.18 -11.59 -3.49
C GLU A 165 3.57 -11.15 -2.09
N LEU A 166 3.20 -9.93 -1.74
CA LEU A 166 3.49 -9.33 -0.46
C LEU A 166 2.17 -8.92 0.22
N PRO A 167 1.76 -9.60 1.28
CA PRO A 167 0.57 -9.20 2.03
C PRO A 167 0.85 -7.86 2.73
N ILE A 168 -0.12 -6.96 2.69
CA ILE A 168 -0.07 -5.72 3.48
C ILE A 168 -0.55 -6.07 4.89
N GLN A 169 0.29 -5.83 5.89
CA GLN A 169 -0.03 -6.14 7.29
C GLN A 169 -1.32 -5.45 7.73
N GLU A 170 -2.12 -6.14 8.53
CA GLU A 170 -3.40 -5.69 9.09
C GLU A 170 -4.50 -5.43 8.03
N THR A 171 -4.34 -5.97 6.81
CA THR A 171 -5.33 -5.82 5.72
C THR A 171 -5.68 -7.17 5.11
N ASP A 172 -6.77 -7.20 4.35
CA ASP A 172 -7.14 -8.31 3.47
C ASP A 172 -6.61 -8.13 2.02
N VAL A 173 -5.65 -7.22 1.84
CA VAL A 173 -5.07 -6.87 0.54
C VAL A 173 -3.59 -7.19 0.50
N GLY A 174 -3.12 -7.68 -0.63
CA GLY A 174 -1.71 -7.85 -0.93
C GLY A 174 -1.29 -7.11 -2.19
N VAL A 175 -0.01 -6.82 -2.29
CA VAL A 175 0.62 -6.29 -3.51
C VAL A 175 1.26 -7.44 -4.26
N ARG A 176 0.99 -7.51 -5.55
CA ARG A 176 1.60 -8.46 -6.48
C ARG A 176 2.53 -7.70 -7.41
N ILE A 177 3.79 -8.14 -7.47
CA ILE A 177 4.78 -7.65 -8.40
C ILE A 177 5.00 -8.77 -9.43
N VAL A 178 4.77 -8.46 -10.70
CA VAL A 178 4.99 -9.38 -11.82
C VAL A 178 6.23 -8.94 -12.58
N ILE A 179 7.23 -9.80 -12.63
CA ILE A 179 8.48 -9.58 -13.35
C ILE A 179 8.43 -10.43 -14.61
N PRO A 180 8.35 -9.81 -15.82
CA PRO A 180 8.39 -10.55 -17.07
C PRO A 180 9.68 -11.36 -17.20
N SER A 181 9.57 -12.64 -17.54
CA SER A 181 10.72 -13.54 -17.69
C SER A 181 11.76 -13.03 -18.70
N GLU A 182 11.30 -12.36 -19.74
CA GLU A 182 12.18 -11.78 -20.75
C GLU A 182 13.17 -10.78 -20.13
N LYS A 183 12.70 -9.92 -19.22
CA LYS A 183 13.56 -8.93 -18.53
C LYS A 183 14.50 -9.57 -17.53
N LEU A 184 14.03 -10.59 -16.81
CA LEU A 184 14.88 -11.36 -15.90
C LEU A 184 16.05 -11.99 -16.67
N PHE A 185 15.79 -12.51 -17.88
CA PHE A 185 16.83 -13.06 -18.73
C PHE A 185 17.74 -11.99 -19.35
N GLU A 186 17.25 -10.80 -19.67
CA GLU A 186 18.07 -9.69 -20.16
C GLU A 186 19.10 -9.24 -19.12
N GLU A 187 18.73 -9.12 -17.86
CA GLU A 187 19.65 -8.75 -16.78
C GLU A 187 20.69 -9.85 -16.48
N ILE A 188 20.31 -11.12 -16.59
CA ILE A 188 21.19 -12.26 -16.32
C ILE A 188 22.04 -12.64 -17.54
N ARG A 189 21.62 -12.30 -18.75
CA ARG A 189 22.28 -12.65 -20.01
C ARG A 189 23.76 -12.27 -20.06
N PRO A 190 24.20 -11.06 -19.67
CA PRO A 190 25.62 -10.72 -19.64
C PRO A 190 26.42 -11.61 -18.68
N LEU A 191 25.84 -11.97 -17.53
CA LEU A 191 26.44 -12.88 -16.55
C LEU A 191 26.57 -14.31 -17.10
N LEU A 192 25.54 -14.80 -17.79
CA LEU A 192 25.56 -16.11 -18.45
C LEU A 192 26.60 -16.15 -19.58
N ASN A 193 26.67 -15.10 -20.40
CA ASN A 193 27.66 -15.00 -21.47
C ASN A 193 29.10 -14.96 -20.90
N PHE A 194 29.33 -14.19 -19.83
CA PHE A 194 30.62 -14.14 -19.16
C PHE A 194 31.03 -15.51 -18.58
N SER A 195 30.08 -16.19 -17.91
CA SER A 195 30.28 -17.55 -17.37
C SER A 195 30.63 -18.56 -18.48
N MET A 196 29.94 -18.48 -19.62
CA MET A 196 30.19 -19.38 -20.75
C MET A 196 31.58 -19.15 -21.39
N VAL A 197 31.97 -17.87 -21.56
CA VAL A 197 33.30 -17.53 -22.04
C VAL A 197 34.39 -18.00 -21.07
N PHE A 198 34.17 -17.81 -19.77
CA PHE A 198 35.10 -18.27 -18.76
C PHE A 198 35.27 -19.79 -18.74
N ALA A 199 34.17 -20.54 -18.89
CA ALA A 199 34.20 -22.00 -18.98
C ALA A 199 35.00 -22.48 -20.21
N VAL A 200 34.81 -21.83 -21.36
CA VAL A 200 35.60 -22.16 -22.60
C VAL A 200 37.09 -21.91 -22.41
N ILE A 201 37.46 -20.76 -21.80
CA ILE A 201 38.85 -20.44 -21.50
C ILE A 201 39.46 -21.51 -20.58
N LEU A 202 38.74 -21.92 -19.56
CA LEU A 202 39.18 -22.91 -18.58
C LEU A 202 39.41 -24.29 -19.23
N ILE A 203 38.52 -24.69 -20.13
CA ILE A 203 38.66 -25.94 -20.91
C ILE A 203 39.91 -25.88 -21.80
N ILE A 204 40.15 -24.76 -22.50
CA ILE A 204 41.34 -24.58 -23.35
C ILE A 204 42.62 -24.66 -22.50
N LEU A 205 42.62 -24.03 -21.33
CA LEU A 205 43.76 -24.03 -20.40
C LEU A 205 44.05 -25.43 -19.86
N LEU A 206 43.03 -26.18 -19.50
CA LEU A 206 43.18 -27.59 -19.08
C LEU A 206 43.71 -28.46 -20.21
N PHE A 207 43.23 -28.24 -21.44
CA PHE A 207 43.70 -28.99 -22.61
C PHE A 207 45.15 -28.69 -22.96
N THR A 208 45.56 -27.44 -22.87
CA THR A 208 46.97 -27.03 -23.09
C THR A 208 47.91 -27.59 -22.02
N LEU A 209 47.48 -27.61 -20.77
CA LEU A 209 48.21 -28.25 -19.66
C LEU A 209 48.34 -29.76 -19.90
N TYR A 210 47.27 -30.41 -20.33
CA TYR A 210 47.31 -31.85 -20.63
C TYR A 210 48.27 -32.18 -21.75
N ILE A 211 48.26 -31.42 -22.85
CA ILE A 211 49.19 -31.61 -23.98
C ILE A 211 50.64 -31.36 -23.52
N SER A 212 50.88 -30.31 -22.74
CA SER A 212 52.20 -29.98 -22.22
C SER A 212 52.76 -31.11 -21.33
N MET A 213 51.94 -31.64 -20.42
CA MET A 213 52.32 -32.81 -19.60
C MET A 213 52.60 -34.04 -20.44
N TYR A 214 51.72 -34.33 -21.42
CA TYR A 214 51.91 -35.47 -22.31
C TYR A 214 53.22 -35.34 -23.11
N HIS A 215 53.52 -34.17 -23.62
CA HIS A 215 54.77 -33.90 -24.37
C HIS A 215 56.00 -34.03 -23.47
N TRP A 216 55.89 -33.58 -22.23
CA TRP A 216 56.99 -33.70 -21.25
C TRP A 216 57.26 -35.17 -20.90
N PHE A 217 56.22 -35.97 -20.69
CA PHE A 217 56.35 -37.41 -20.44
C PHE A 217 56.96 -38.18 -21.62
N THR A 218 56.62 -37.83 -22.85
CA THR A 218 57.13 -38.51 -24.05
C THR A 218 58.58 -38.11 -24.38
N LEU A 219 59.09 -36.97 -23.91
CA LEU A 219 60.48 -36.53 -24.13
C LEU A 219 61.44 -37.14 -23.07
N TYR A 220 60.97 -37.66 -21.98
CA TYR A 220 61.77 -38.22 -20.89
C TYR A 220 61.71 -39.74 -20.78
N GLN A 221 61.05 -40.39 -21.73
CA GLN A 221 61.18 -41.85 -22.02
C GLN A 221 62.17 -42.12 -23.13
#